data_09b1e74bdd2bd86ac8f7faf26756cc8e
#
_entry.id   09b1e74bdd2bd86ac8f7faf26756cc8e
#
_cell.length_a   1.000
_cell.length_b   1.000
_cell.length_c   1.000
_cell.angle_alpha   90.00
_cell.angle_beta   90.00
_cell.angle_gamma   90.00
#
_symmetry.space_group_name_H-M   'P 1'
#
loop_
_entity.id
_entity.type
_entity.pdbx_description
1 polymer ?
#
loop_
_entity_poly.entity_id
_entity_poly.type
_entity_poly.pdbx_seq_one_letter_code
_entity_poly.pdbx_strand_id
1 'polypeptide(L)'
;ILVVASDDMWPIVQGWDEVIRQDMGAHYPSTDGMLWYNDGYANAKLNTMPIMGRTYYSRFGFVYHPSYRSFFCDDEQTEVAKAHGKVKYIPRQLFDHRHPDNRVPGVKSDDTYQRAIPHWHDDEMNYRQRRLKGFPI
;
A
#
# COMPACT_ATOMS: atom_id res chain seq x y z
N ILE A 1 8.93 -1.86 -12.13
CA ILE A 1 7.74 -1.75 -11.28
C ILE A 1 7.95 -2.66 -10.08
N LEU A 2 7.66 -2.15 -8.90
CA LEU A 2 7.66 -2.87 -7.63
C LEU A 2 6.21 -3.08 -7.20
N VAL A 3 5.83 -4.30 -6.89
CA VAL A 3 4.51 -4.65 -6.34
C VAL A 3 4.75 -5.24 -4.96
N VAL A 4 4.14 -4.64 -3.94
CA VAL A 4 4.12 -5.22 -2.59
C VAL A 4 2.82 -5.99 -2.47
N ALA A 5 2.93 -7.31 -2.46
CA ALA A 5 1.81 -8.20 -2.27
C ALA A 5 1.99 -8.98 -0.98
N SER A 6 1.03 -8.88 -0.08
CA SER A 6 0.92 -9.76 1.07
C SER A 6 0.19 -11.05 0.68
N ASP A 7 0.26 -12.06 1.53
CA ASP A 7 -0.33 -13.38 1.28
C ASP A 7 -1.88 -13.37 1.31
N ASP A 8 -2.47 -12.31 1.83
CA ASP A 8 -3.92 -12.05 1.83
C ASP A 8 -4.43 -11.25 0.62
N MET A 9 -3.53 -10.82 -0.28
CA MET A 9 -3.87 -10.16 -1.55
C MET A 9 -4.00 -11.19 -2.68
N TRP A 10 -5.23 -11.56 -3.02
CA TRP A 10 -5.53 -12.59 -4.01
C TRP A 10 -5.83 -11.97 -5.37
N PRO A 11 -5.08 -12.29 -6.44
CA PRO A 11 -5.39 -11.80 -7.78
C PRO A 11 -6.71 -12.41 -8.26
N ILE A 12 -7.62 -11.54 -8.75
CA ILE A 12 -8.94 -11.94 -9.27
C ILE A 12 -9.10 -11.65 -10.76
N VAL A 13 -8.09 -11.10 -11.40
CA VAL A 13 -8.06 -10.78 -12.83
C VAL A 13 -6.89 -11.49 -13.49
N GLN A 14 -7.17 -12.32 -14.49
CA GLN A 14 -6.10 -12.91 -15.31
C GLN A 14 -5.36 -11.79 -16.07
N GLY A 15 -4.02 -11.84 -16.10
CA GLY A 15 -3.20 -10.81 -16.74
C GLY A 15 -3.13 -9.51 -15.94
N TRP A 16 -3.38 -9.55 -14.64
CA TRP A 16 -3.28 -8.39 -13.75
C TRP A 16 -1.94 -7.66 -13.85
N ASP A 17 -0.86 -8.40 -14.08
CA ASP A 17 0.50 -7.87 -14.24
C ASP A 17 0.66 -7.05 -15.52
N GLU A 18 0.01 -7.46 -16.61
CA GLU A 18 -0.02 -6.70 -17.85
C GLU A 18 -0.84 -5.41 -17.70
N VAL A 19 -1.97 -5.49 -17.00
CA VAL A 19 -2.77 -4.30 -16.66
C VAL A 19 -1.94 -3.28 -15.89
N ILE A 20 -1.19 -3.72 -14.88
CA ILE A 20 -0.31 -2.84 -14.10
C ILE A 20 0.77 -2.20 -14.99
N ARG A 21 1.38 -2.95 -15.92
CA ARG A 21 2.38 -2.40 -16.85
C ARG A 21 1.78 -1.34 -17.77
N GLN A 22 0.60 -1.60 -18.32
CA GLN A 22 -0.10 -0.66 -19.20
C GLN A 22 -0.50 0.62 -18.44
N ASP A 23 -1.10 0.50 -17.26
CA ASP A 23 -1.49 1.64 -16.45
C ASP A 23 -0.27 2.45 -15.96
N MET A 24 0.82 1.79 -15.59
CA MET A 24 2.06 2.49 -15.24
C MET A 24 2.62 3.25 -16.44
N GLY A 25 2.66 2.65 -17.63
CA GLY A 25 3.09 3.31 -18.85
C GLY A 25 2.21 4.50 -19.23
N ALA A 26 0.89 4.38 -19.04
CA ALA A 26 -0.06 5.45 -19.35
C ALA A 26 0.01 6.64 -18.39
N HIS A 27 0.12 6.38 -17.08
CA HIS A 27 0.09 7.43 -16.06
C HIS A 27 1.48 7.95 -15.67
N TYR A 28 2.49 7.08 -15.71
CA TYR A 28 3.85 7.38 -15.27
C TYR A 28 4.88 6.73 -16.21
N PRO A 29 5.02 7.19 -17.48
CA PRO A 29 5.91 6.58 -18.46
C PRO A 29 7.39 6.58 -18.03
N SER A 30 7.81 7.53 -17.19
CA SER A 30 9.14 7.57 -16.57
C SER A 30 9.24 6.73 -15.28
N THR A 31 8.19 5.99 -14.92
CA THR A 31 8.07 5.26 -13.65
C THR A 31 8.19 6.14 -12.38
N ASP A 32 7.95 7.47 -12.52
CA ASP A 32 8.00 8.42 -11.40
C ASP A 32 6.62 8.61 -10.78
N GLY A 33 6.06 7.55 -10.26
CA GLY A 33 4.76 7.56 -9.60
C GLY A 33 4.35 6.19 -9.08
N MET A 34 3.17 6.16 -8.52
CA MET A 34 2.59 4.99 -7.87
C MET A 34 1.16 4.77 -8.36
N LEU A 35 0.81 3.53 -8.62
CA LEU A 35 -0.56 3.10 -8.86
C LEU A 35 -1.19 2.60 -7.58
N TRP A 36 -2.47 2.84 -7.44
CA TRP A 36 -3.30 2.43 -6.34
C TRP A 36 -4.61 1.87 -6.87
N TYR A 37 -4.81 0.57 -6.79
CA TYR A 37 -6.05 -0.08 -7.19
C TYR A 37 -7.01 -0.22 -6.00
N ASN A 38 -8.29 -0.31 -6.30
CA ASN A 38 -9.29 -0.69 -5.32
C ASN A 38 -9.01 -2.13 -4.85
N ASP A 39 -8.93 -2.33 -3.54
CA ASP A 39 -8.73 -3.64 -2.91
C ASP A 39 -10.04 -4.34 -2.52
N GLY A 40 -11.18 -3.70 -2.83
CA GLY A 40 -12.51 -4.17 -2.47
C GLY A 40 -13.02 -3.66 -1.11
N TYR A 41 -12.17 -3.09 -0.27
CA TYR A 41 -12.53 -2.70 1.11
C TYR A 41 -12.14 -1.27 1.46
N ALA A 42 -10.86 -0.91 1.36
CA ALA A 42 -10.37 0.42 1.69
C ALA A 42 -10.71 1.47 0.62
N ASN A 43 -10.97 1.04 -0.62
CA ASN A 43 -11.30 1.92 -1.73
C ASN A 43 -10.27 3.06 -1.89
N ALA A 44 -10.74 4.31 -2.09
CA ALA A 44 -9.89 5.49 -2.25
C ALA A 44 -9.43 6.11 -0.92
N LYS A 45 -9.58 5.42 0.21
CA LYS A 45 -9.17 5.93 1.53
C LYS A 45 -7.71 5.59 1.83
N LEU A 46 -7.31 4.34 1.62
CA LEU A 46 -6.01 3.81 1.96
C LEU A 46 -5.47 2.93 0.85
N ASN A 47 -4.20 3.11 0.48
CA ASN A 47 -3.49 2.25 -0.47
C ASN A 47 -2.84 1.07 0.27
N THR A 48 -3.57 -0.01 0.41
CA THR A 48 -3.14 -1.23 1.11
C THR A 48 -2.15 -2.07 0.30
N MET A 49 -2.03 -1.83 -1.01
CA MET A 49 -1.11 -2.53 -1.90
C MET A 49 -0.42 -1.54 -2.85
N PRO A 50 0.67 -0.86 -2.41
CA PRO A 50 1.36 0.10 -3.25
C PRO A 50 2.08 -0.57 -4.41
N ILE A 51 1.86 -0.01 -5.62
CA ILE A 51 2.54 -0.43 -6.84
C ILE A 51 3.39 0.74 -7.32
N MET A 52 4.69 0.66 -7.05
CA MET A 52 5.61 1.77 -7.29
C MET A 52 6.37 1.62 -8.59
N GLY A 53 6.51 2.71 -9.31
CA GLY A 53 7.50 2.83 -10.38
C GLY A 53 8.92 2.92 -9.80
N ARG A 54 9.90 2.43 -10.54
CA ARG A 54 11.31 2.39 -10.11
C ARG A 54 11.85 3.76 -9.73
N THR A 55 11.55 4.77 -10.55
CA THR A 55 12.04 6.15 -10.33
C THR A 55 11.46 6.74 -9.04
N TYR A 56 10.16 6.50 -8.78
CA TYR A 56 9.53 6.96 -7.54
C TYR A 56 10.12 6.27 -6.31
N TYR A 57 10.27 4.94 -6.35
CA TYR A 57 10.92 4.17 -5.29
C TYR A 57 12.33 4.67 -4.95
N SER A 58 13.11 5.01 -5.98
CA SER A 58 14.51 5.45 -5.80
C SER A 58 14.67 6.75 -5.01
N ARG A 59 13.58 7.51 -4.79
CA ARG A 59 13.58 8.70 -3.93
C ARG A 59 13.74 8.37 -2.47
N PHE A 60 13.25 7.20 -2.07
CA PHE A 60 13.16 6.79 -0.67
C PHE A 60 14.07 5.60 -0.35
N GLY A 61 14.22 4.66 -1.28
CA GLY A 61 14.92 3.40 -1.08
C GLY A 61 14.12 2.36 -0.26
N PHE A 62 12.87 2.68 0.08
CA PHE A 62 11.95 1.79 0.80
C PHE A 62 10.52 1.96 0.26
N VAL A 63 9.67 0.97 0.48
CA VAL A 63 8.23 1.07 0.20
C VAL A 63 7.50 1.65 1.40
N TYR A 64 7.73 1.06 2.55
CA TYR A 64 7.26 1.55 3.84
C TYR A 64 8.43 2.06 4.67
N HIS A 65 8.24 3.16 5.38
CA HIS A 65 9.32 3.73 6.19
C HIS A 65 9.76 2.72 7.27
N PRO A 66 11.08 2.46 7.43
CA PRO A 66 11.60 1.36 8.26
C PRO A 66 11.41 1.55 9.78
N SER A 67 10.89 2.69 10.21
CA SER A 67 10.55 2.91 11.63
C SER A 67 9.26 2.22 12.08
N TYR A 68 8.44 1.72 11.14
CA TYR A 68 7.24 0.96 11.47
C TYR A 68 7.56 -0.53 11.59
N ARG A 69 6.81 -1.20 12.45
CA ARG A 69 6.90 -2.65 12.61
C ARG A 69 5.84 -3.40 11.80
N SER A 70 4.62 -2.83 11.73
CA SER A 70 3.52 -3.45 10.99
C SER A 70 2.41 -2.50 10.58
N PHE A 71 1.96 -1.60 11.47
CA PHE A 71 0.78 -0.78 11.28
C PHE A 71 1.12 0.66 10.85
N PHE A 72 0.14 1.38 10.24
CA PHE A 72 0.25 2.79 9.82
C PHE A 72 1.34 3.11 8.79
N CYS A 73 2.12 2.16 8.36
CA CYS A 73 3.14 2.36 7.33
C CYS A 73 2.50 2.64 5.96
N ASP A 74 1.37 2.04 5.68
CA ASP A 74 0.54 2.26 4.50
C ASP A 74 -0.22 3.60 4.56
N ASP A 75 -0.65 4.04 5.75
CA ASP A 75 -1.22 5.37 5.97
C ASP A 75 -0.19 6.46 5.61
N GLU A 76 1.02 6.40 6.20
CA GLU A 76 2.09 7.35 5.87
C GLU A 76 2.41 7.32 4.39
N GLN A 77 2.63 6.15 3.83
CA GLN A 77 2.97 5.98 2.43
C GLN A 77 1.89 6.58 1.51
N THR A 78 0.61 6.38 1.83
CA THR A 78 -0.52 6.96 1.10
C THR A 78 -0.54 8.49 1.20
N GLU A 79 -0.33 9.07 2.39
CA GLU A 79 -0.31 10.51 2.58
C GLU A 79 0.87 11.17 1.88
N VAL A 80 2.06 10.60 1.98
CA VAL A 80 3.28 11.09 1.31
C VAL A 80 3.11 11.10 -0.21
N ALA A 81 2.58 10.01 -0.77
CA ALA A 81 2.37 9.92 -2.20
C ALA A 81 1.31 10.91 -2.72
N LYS A 82 0.25 11.14 -1.94
CA LYS A 82 -0.75 12.20 -2.24
C LYS A 82 -0.11 13.59 -2.18
N ALA A 83 0.67 13.88 -1.14
CA ALA A 83 1.34 15.18 -1.00
C ALA A 83 2.32 15.48 -2.14
N HIS A 84 3.00 14.46 -2.66
CA HIS A 84 3.88 14.60 -3.83
C HIS A 84 3.13 14.69 -5.17
N GLY A 85 1.81 14.46 -5.20
CA GLY A 85 1.05 14.38 -6.45
C GLY A 85 1.49 13.23 -7.35
N LYS A 86 2.04 12.17 -6.77
CA LYS A 86 2.66 11.03 -7.48
C LYS A 86 1.90 9.72 -7.30
N VAL A 87 0.62 9.80 -6.98
CA VAL A 87 -0.24 8.61 -6.87
C VAL A 87 -1.46 8.71 -7.76
N LYS A 88 -1.78 7.64 -8.46
CA LYS A 88 -3.00 7.48 -9.26
C LYS A 88 -3.88 6.40 -8.66
N TYR A 89 -5.02 6.80 -8.13
CA TYR A 89 -6.07 5.85 -7.75
C TYR A 89 -6.83 5.38 -8.99
N ILE A 90 -7.02 4.06 -9.10
CA ILE A 90 -7.75 3.38 -10.17
C ILE A 90 -8.88 2.56 -9.52
N PRO A 91 -10.16 2.86 -9.79
CA PRO A 91 -11.30 2.17 -9.15
C PRO A 91 -11.40 0.68 -9.48
N ARG A 92 -10.69 0.23 -10.52
CA ARG A 92 -10.68 -1.18 -10.93
C ARG A 92 -10.07 -2.03 -9.83
N GLN A 93 -10.71 -3.15 -9.52
CA GLN A 93 -10.20 -4.14 -8.60
C GLN A 93 -9.41 -5.20 -9.38
N LEU A 94 -8.14 -5.40 -9.03
CA LEU A 94 -7.28 -6.46 -9.56
C LEU A 94 -7.05 -7.57 -8.54
N PHE A 95 -7.15 -7.24 -7.25
CA PHE A 95 -6.90 -8.13 -6.12
C PHE A 95 -8.05 -8.03 -5.13
N ASP A 96 -8.34 -9.13 -4.47
CA ASP A 96 -9.26 -9.23 -3.34
C ASP A 96 -8.45 -9.28 -2.05
N HIS A 97 -8.66 -8.31 -1.17
CA HIS A 97 -7.90 -8.18 0.08
C HIS A 97 -8.57 -8.97 1.21
N ARG A 98 -8.13 -10.21 1.41
CA ARG A 98 -8.72 -11.15 2.37
C ARG A 98 -8.14 -10.98 3.78
N HIS A 99 -8.02 -9.76 4.23
CA HIS A 99 -7.54 -9.44 5.56
C HIS A 99 -8.61 -9.78 6.63
N PRO A 100 -8.22 -10.27 7.83
CA PRO A 100 -9.16 -10.59 8.91
C PRO A 100 -10.12 -9.45 9.28
N ASP A 101 -9.63 -8.20 9.27
CA ASP A 101 -10.44 -7.03 9.61
C ASP A 101 -11.48 -6.69 8.54
N ASN A 102 -11.33 -7.18 7.32
CA ASN A 102 -12.29 -7.01 6.24
C ASN A 102 -13.54 -7.89 6.39
N ARG A 103 -13.58 -8.76 7.41
CA ARG A 103 -14.71 -9.64 7.71
C ARG A 103 -15.10 -10.57 6.56
N VAL A 104 -14.11 -10.98 5.77
CA VAL A 104 -14.32 -11.94 4.67
C VAL A 104 -14.73 -13.30 5.24
N PRO A 105 -15.80 -13.93 4.76
CA PRO A 105 -16.21 -15.25 5.26
C PRO A 105 -15.09 -16.29 5.15
N GLY A 106 -14.81 -17.00 6.24
CA GLY A 106 -13.79 -18.04 6.29
C GLY A 106 -12.35 -17.56 6.52
N VAL A 107 -12.09 -16.25 6.46
CA VAL A 107 -10.78 -15.66 6.80
C VAL A 107 -10.68 -15.53 8.32
N LYS A 108 -9.59 -16.06 8.87
CA LYS A 108 -9.28 -15.97 10.30
C LYS A 108 -7.96 -15.25 10.50
N SER A 109 -7.83 -14.59 11.65
CA SER A 109 -6.56 -14.05 12.10
C SER A 109 -5.55 -15.19 12.27
N ASP A 110 -4.37 -15.02 11.69
CA ASP A 110 -3.24 -15.95 11.78
C ASP A 110 -2.22 -15.53 12.83
N ASP A 111 -1.21 -16.37 13.04
CA ASP A 111 -0.13 -16.10 14.01
C ASP A 111 0.70 -14.86 13.64
N THR A 112 0.80 -14.52 12.35
CA THR A 112 1.54 -13.35 11.88
C THR A 112 0.83 -12.07 12.30
N TYR A 113 -0.47 -12.00 12.06
CA TYR A 113 -1.29 -10.87 12.48
C TYR A 113 -1.33 -10.75 14.01
N GLN A 114 -1.49 -11.88 14.73
CA GLN A 114 -1.50 -11.88 16.20
C GLN A 114 -0.18 -11.36 16.80
N ARG A 115 0.96 -11.67 16.18
CA ARG A 115 2.27 -11.15 16.59
C ARG A 115 2.44 -9.65 16.28
N ALA A 116 1.73 -9.13 15.31
CA ALA A 116 1.76 -7.71 14.97
C ALA A 116 0.97 -6.84 15.95
N ILE A 117 -0.17 -7.32 16.46
CA ILE A 117 -1.09 -6.56 17.34
C ILE A 117 -0.39 -5.79 18.48
N PRO A 118 0.58 -6.36 19.24
CA PRO A 118 1.25 -5.62 20.31
C PRO A 118 1.99 -4.35 19.85
N HIS A 119 2.31 -4.24 18.57
CA HIS A 119 3.02 -3.08 18.00
C HIS A 119 2.09 -1.95 17.55
N TRP A 120 0.77 -2.18 17.57
CA TRP A 120 -0.20 -1.23 17.04
C TRP A 120 -0.09 0.16 17.68
N HIS A 121 0.00 0.23 18.99
CA HIS A 121 0.08 1.50 19.73
C HIS A 121 1.40 2.25 19.45
N ASP A 122 2.53 1.54 19.43
CA ASP A 122 3.84 2.14 19.15
C ASP A 122 3.89 2.69 17.73
N ASP A 123 3.37 1.95 16.75
CA ASP A 123 3.30 2.37 15.35
C ASP A 123 2.33 3.55 15.17
N GLU A 124 1.20 3.59 15.89
CA GLU A 124 0.29 4.74 15.90
C GLU A 124 0.98 6.00 16.41
N MET A 125 1.68 5.90 17.54
CA MET A 125 2.42 7.04 18.11
C MET A 125 3.53 7.52 17.18
N ASN A 126 4.26 6.59 16.55
CA ASN A 126 5.26 6.90 15.55
C ASN A 126 4.64 7.65 14.35
N TYR A 127 3.54 7.13 13.80
CA TYR A 127 2.82 7.78 12.69
C TYR A 127 2.41 9.21 13.04
N ARG A 128 1.80 9.43 14.22
CA ARG A 128 1.37 10.77 14.67
C ARG A 128 2.55 11.73 14.78
N GLN A 129 3.68 11.29 15.34
CA GLN A 129 4.88 12.11 15.46
C GLN A 129 5.51 12.44 14.11
N ARG A 130 5.60 11.45 13.21
CA ARG A 130 6.14 11.64 11.87
C ARG A 130 5.26 12.55 11.04
N ARG A 131 3.93 12.41 11.15
CA ARG A 131 2.95 13.28 10.49
C ARG A 131 3.10 14.73 10.89
N LEU A 132 3.26 15.02 12.19
CA LEU A 132 3.51 16.39 12.69
C LEU A 132 4.80 17.02 12.13
N LYS A 133 5.79 16.19 11.77
CA LYS A 133 7.06 16.62 11.18
C LYS A 133 7.04 16.64 9.64
N GLY A 134 5.90 16.32 9.01
CA GLY A 134 5.77 16.25 7.55
C GLY A 134 6.43 15.01 6.94
N PHE A 135 6.50 13.90 7.66
CA PHE A 135 7.07 12.62 7.23
C PHE A 135 8.51 12.73 6.67
N PRO A 136 9.49 13.10 7.49
CA PRO A 136 10.87 13.19 7.02
C PRO A 136 11.40 11.82 6.59
N ILE A 137 12.19 11.82 5.49
CA ILE A 137 12.88 10.63 4.95
C ILE A 137 14.01 10.21 5.88
#